data_f525a9a4cdc1a32afd454a8700f2aee4
#
_entry.id   f525a9a4cdc1a32afd454a8700f2aee4
#
_cell.length_a   1.000
_cell.length_b   1.000
_cell.length_c   1.000
_cell.angle_alpha   90.00
_cell.angle_beta   90.00
_cell.angle_gamma   90.00
#
_symmetry.space_group_name_H-M   'P 1'
#
loop_
_entity.id
_entity.type
_entity.pdbx_description
1 polymer ?
#
loop_
_entity_poly.entity_id
_entity_poly.type
_entity_poly.pdbx_seq_one_letter_code
_entity_poly.pdbx_strand_id
1 'polypeptide(L)'
;MKKVTTYMKNHIPLRQVIPLILLTIIFRLAIGGLYELSIEFYISAYGNESLNAYVSGLHIVLMGFGIFMCLYAIVVYIIERRSHLPFWYGRCQSAGSNANAVFEAAIGTSILRLSPAATAVIMMIFIIVFTIVSNITAKHREKLRQRYLGHTGRAVDDLKLKGKVDFDGEVLHALGRGVIPKDTEVKAVDIDGYNIVVERLIKE
;
A
#
# COMPACT_ATOMS: atom_id res chain seq x y z
N MET A 1 -16.36 -27.64 2.07
CA MET A 1 -16.18 -26.32 2.75
C MET A 1 -14.74 -26.04 3.17
N LYS A 2 -13.98 -26.92 3.84
CA LYS A 2 -12.58 -26.66 4.28
C LYS A 2 -11.63 -26.23 3.14
N LYS A 3 -11.72 -26.80 1.93
CA LYS A 3 -10.86 -26.43 0.78
C LYS A 3 -11.09 -24.98 0.29
N VAL A 4 -12.35 -24.52 0.25
CA VAL A 4 -12.68 -23.15 -0.17
C VAL A 4 -12.19 -22.14 0.85
N THR A 5 -12.35 -22.43 2.15
CA THR A 5 -11.87 -21.55 3.23
C THR A 5 -10.34 -21.44 3.23
N THR A 6 -9.64 -22.54 2.95
CA THR A 6 -8.17 -22.54 2.85
C THR A 6 -7.71 -21.77 1.60
N TYR A 7 -8.40 -21.91 0.47
CA TYR A 7 -8.11 -21.17 -0.76
C TYR A 7 -8.29 -19.65 -0.55
N MET A 8 -9.41 -19.23 0.04
CA MET A 8 -9.69 -17.82 0.36
C MET A 8 -8.66 -17.24 1.34
N LYS A 9 -8.27 -17.98 2.37
CA LYS A 9 -7.29 -17.55 3.37
C LYS A 9 -5.90 -17.29 2.76
N ASN A 10 -5.54 -18.03 1.72
CA ASN A 10 -4.23 -17.90 1.07
C ASN A 10 -4.20 -16.88 -0.07
N HIS A 11 -5.34 -16.53 -0.66
CA HIS A 11 -5.40 -15.73 -1.89
C HIS A 11 -6.04 -14.36 -1.70
N ILE A 12 -6.90 -14.20 -0.71
CA ILE A 12 -7.53 -12.90 -0.41
C ILE A 12 -6.85 -12.27 0.81
N PRO A 13 -6.35 -11.05 0.72
CA PRO A 13 -5.69 -10.37 1.82
C PRO A 13 -6.72 -9.87 2.86
N LEU A 14 -7.38 -10.79 3.55
CA LEU A 14 -8.43 -10.50 4.56
C LEU A 14 -8.00 -9.44 5.58
N ARG A 15 -6.71 -9.42 5.95
CA ARG A 15 -6.14 -8.40 6.85
C ARG A 15 -6.25 -6.97 6.31
N GLN A 16 -6.50 -6.80 5.01
CA GLN A 16 -6.64 -5.49 4.36
C GLN A 16 -8.10 -5.21 4.02
N VAL A 17 -8.87 -6.24 3.69
CA VAL A 17 -10.29 -6.12 3.32
C VAL A 17 -11.14 -5.66 4.51
N ILE A 18 -10.95 -6.26 5.68
CA ILE A 18 -11.74 -5.89 6.88
C ILE A 18 -11.51 -4.43 7.29
N PRO A 19 -10.26 -3.95 7.46
CA PRO A 19 -10.01 -2.53 7.73
C PRO A 19 -10.55 -1.61 6.64
N LEU A 20 -10.45 -1.97 5.36
CA LEU A 20 -10.98 -1.17 4.27
C LEU A 20 -12.49 -0.94 4.43
N ILE A 21 -13.24 -2.00 4.68
CA ILE A 21 -14.70 -1.91 4.88
C ILE A 21 -15.04 -1.05 6.10
N LEU A 22 -14.43 -1.34 7.24
CA LEU A 22 -14.70 -0.62 8.48
C LEU A 22 -14.35 0.87 8.38
N LEU A 23 -13.17 1.19 7.86
CA LEU A 23 -12.73 2.57 7.68
C LEU A 23 -13.61 3.31 6.68
N THR A 24 -14.03 2.67 5.60
CA THR A 24 -14.96 3.29 4.63
C THR A 24 -16.29 3.66 5.30
N ILE A 25 -16.83 2.81 6.14
CA ILE A 25 -18.07 3.11 6.89
C ILE A 25 -17.85 4.29 7.83
N ILE A 26 -16.77 4.25 8.63
CA ILE A 26 -16.46 5.31 9.61
C ILE A 26 -16.25 6.66 8.91
N PHE A 27 -15.43 6.70 7.87
CA PHE A 27 -15.16 7.94 7.13
C PHE A 27 -16.38 8.45 6.40
N ARG A 28 -17.24 7.55 5.89
CA ARG A 28 -18.48 7.96 5.24
C ARG A 28 -19.42 8.68 6.19
N LEU A 29 -19.54 8.20 7.42
CA LEU A 29 -20.34 8.86 8.45
C LEU A 29 -19.74 10.21 8.85
N ALA A 30 -18.42 10.26 9.09
CA ALA A 30 -17.72 11.48 9.46
C ALA A 30 -17.79 12.55 8.35
N ILE A 31 -17.48 12.19 7.10
CA ILE A 31 -17.51 13.11 5.95
C ILE A 31 -18.96 13.54 5.66
N GLY A 32 -19.94 12.64 5.86
CA GLY A 32 -21.36 12.98 5.76
C GLY A 32 -21.75 14.10 6.73
N GLY A 33 -21.40 13.95 8.00
CA GLY A 33 -21.68 14.97 9.02
C GLY A 33 -20.97 16.28 8.74
N LEU A 34 -19.68 16.26 8.35
CA LEU A 34 -18.95 17.47 7.96
C LEU A 34 -19.55 18.19 6.75
N TYR A 35 -20.05 17.43 5.79
CA TYR A 35 -20.74 17.99 4.63
C TYR A 35 -22.03 18.70 5.01
N GLU A 36 -22.87 18.10 5.86
CA GLU A 36 -24.09 18.71 6.35
C GLU A 36 -23.80 20.00 7.15
N LEU A 37 -22.82 19.93 8.07
CA LEU A 37 -22.37 21.10 8.81
C LEU A 37 -21.88 22.23 7.90
N SER A 38 -21.19 21.92 6.79
CA SER A 38 -20.72 22.93 5.84
C SER A 38 -21.88 23.64 5.12
N ILE A 39 -22.96 22.92 4.82
CA ILE A 39 -24.16 23.48 4.21
C ILE A 39 -24.90 24.37 5.21
N GLU A 40 -25.08 23.93 6.45
CA GLU A 40 -25.72 24.71 7.51
C GLU A 40 -24.95 26.01 7.77
N PHE A 41 -23.62 25.92 7.86
CA PHE A 41 -22.77 27.08 8.01
C PHE A 41 -22.90 28.07 6.84
N TYR A 42 -22.93 27.57 5.59
CA TYR A 42 -23.12 28.38 4.41
C TYR A 42 -24.46 29.12 4.41
N ILE A 43 -25.55 28.41 4.72
CA ILE A 43 -26.89 28.98 4.82
C ILE A 43 -26.95 30.07 5.88
N SER A 44 -26.33 29.83 7.03
CA SER A 44 -26.24 30.79 8.13
C SER A 44 -25.49 32.07 7.76
N ALA A 45 -24.44 31.95 6.95
CA ALA A 45 -23.57 33.07 6.58
C ALA A 45 -24.09 33.88 5.36
N TYR A 46 -24.66 33.19 4.37
CA TYR A 46 -24.94 33.76 3.05
C TYR A 46 -26.40 33.59 2.60
N GLY A 47 -27.23 32.88 3.36
CA GLY A 47 -28.62 32.59 2.99
C GLY A 47 -28.73 31.53 1.88
N ASN A 48 -29.92 31.42 1.28
CA ASN A 48 -30.24 30.36 0.32
C ASN A 48 -29.99 30.72 -1.14
N GLU A 49 -29.72 32.00 -1.47
CA GLU A 49 -29.73 32.49 -2.86
C GLU A 49 -28.71 31.81 -3.79
N SER A 50 -27.53 31.46 -3.26
CA SER A 50 -26.46 30.79 -4.02
C SER A 50 -26.17 29.34 -3.55
N LEU A 51 -27.03 28.77 -2.74
CA LEU A 51 -26.84 27.43 -2.15
C LEU A 51 -26.61 26.36 -3.19
N ASN A 52 -27.39 26.35 -4.29
CA ASN A 52 -27.24 25.34 -5.35
C ASN A 52 -25.88 25.39 -6.04
N ALA A 53 -25.35 26.60 -6.27
CA ALA A 53 -24.02 26.78 -6.85
C ALA A 53 -22.92 26.29 -5.89
N TYR A 54 -23.05 26.63 -4.61
CA TYR A 54 -22.12 26.15 -3.56
C TYR A 54 -22.12 24.63 -3.46
N VAL A 55 -23.29 23.99 -3.36
CA VAL A 55 -23.42 22.53 -3.25
C VAL A 55 -22.88 21.84 -4.50
N SER A 56 -23.14 22.38 -5.70
CA SER A 56 -22.61 21.83 -6.95
C SER A 56 -21.09 21.95 -7.01
N GLY A 57 -20.53 23.10 -6.67
CA GLY A 57 -19.09 23.32 -6.60
C GLY A 57 -18.41 22.38 -5.60
N LEU A 58 -18.97 22.26 -4.40
CA LEU A 58 -18.47 21.37 -3.36
C LEU A 58 -18.48 19.89 -3.83
N HIS A 59 -19.54 19.47 -4.52
CA HIS A 59 -19.62 18.11 -5.09
C HIS A 59 -18.52 17.85 -6.12
N ILE A 60 -18.27 18.78 -7.03
CA ILE A 60 -17.23 18.64 -8.06
C ILE A 60 -15.85 18.52 -7.41
N VAL A 61 -15.54 19.37 -6.41
CA VAL A 61 -14.27 19.33 -5.69
C VAL A 61 -14.10 18.02 -4.94
N LEU A 62 -15.11 17.58 -4.18
CA LEU A 62 -15.08 16.32 -3.45
C LEU A 62 -14.94 15.12 -4.40
N MET A 63 -15.63 15.13 -5.53
CA MET A 63 -15.53 14.05 -6.52
C MET A 63 -14.13 13.97 -7.12
N GLY A 64 -13.56 15.11 -7.53
CA GLY A 64 -12.18 15.16 -8.03
C GLY A 64 -11.16 14.66 -7.02
N PHE A 65 -11.25 15.12 -5.77
CA PHE A 65 -10.37 14.69 -4.68
C PHE A 65 -10.56 13.21 -4.33
N GLY A 66 -11.79 12.72 -4.30
CA GLY A 66 -12.08 11.31 -4.04
C GLY A 66 -11.51 10.38 -5.12
N ILE A 67 -11.62 10.75 -6.41
CA ILE A 67 -10.99 10.01 -7.52
C ILE A 67 -9.47 10.02 -7.36
N PHE A 68 -8.89 11.19 -7.09
CA PHE A 68 -7.45 11.31 -6.85
C PHE A 68 -6.98 10.38 -5.73
N MET A 69 -7.64 10.37 -4.58
CA MET A 69 -7.29 9.51 -3.45
C MET A 69 -7.42 8.02 -3.78
N CYS A 70 -8.43 7.64 -4.57
CA CYS A 70 -8.58 6.26 -5.03
C CYS A 70 -7.43 5.82 -5.94
N LEU A 71 -7.04 6.64 -6.90
CA LEU A 71 -5.89 6.35 -7.78
C LEU A 71 -4.57 6.34 -7.00
N TYR A 72 -4.38 7.29 -6.09
CA TYR A 72 -3.23 7.37 -5.22
C TYR A 72 -3.09 6.13 -4.34
N ALA A 73 -4.18 5.63 -3.76
CA ALA A 73 -4.19 4.39 -2.98
C ALA A 73 -3.66 3.18 -3.76
N ILE A 74 -4.02 3.06 -5.05
CA ILE A 74 -3.53 1.97 -5.91
C ILE A 74 -2.01 2.11 -6.12
N VAL A 75 -1.52 3.30 -6.41
CA VAL A 75 -0.09 3.56 -6.62
C VAL A 75 0.70 3.27 -5.34
N VAL A 76 0.25 3.77 -4.20
CA VAL A 76 0.87 3.51 -2.89
C VAL A 76 0.90 2.01 -2.59
N TYR A 77 -0.21 1.30 -2.84
CA TYR A 77 -0.26 -0.14 -2.63
C TYR A 77 0.78 -0.90 -3.46
N ILE A 78 0.93 -0.55 -4.74
CA ILE A 78 1.93 -1.16 -5.62
C ILE A 78 3.35 -0.88 -5.11
N ILE A 79 3.64 0.36 -4.72
CA ILE A 79 4.96 0.76 -4.21
C ILE A 79 5.28 0.03 -2.90
N GLU A 80 4.36 0.02 -1.94
CA GLU A 80 4.54 -0.65 -0.66
C GLU A 80 4.76 -2.16 -0.82
N ARG A 81 4.05 -2.79 -1.77
CA ARG A 81 4.24 -4.21 -2.05
C ARG A 81 5.56 -4.54 -2.73
N ARG A 82 6.10 -3.62 -3.53
CA ARG A 82 7.39 -3.82 -4.20
C ARG A 82 8.58 -3.63 -3.29
N SER A 83 8.52 -2.69 -2.36
CA SER A 83 9.69 -2.27 -1.60
C SER A 83 9.65 -2.64 -0.13
N HIS A 84 8.49 -3.00 0.43
CA HIS A 84 8.20 -3.08 1.88
C HIS A 84 8.74 -1.87 2.69
N LEU A 85 9.28 -0.89 1.98
CA LEU A 85 9.63 0.40 2.56
C LEU A 85 8.37 1.26 2.53
N PRO A 86 7.96 1.85 3.66
CA PRO A 86 6.85 2.79 3.66
C PRO A 86 7.16 3.90 2.67
N PHE A 87 6.17 4.29 1.87
CA PHE A 87 6.28 5.39 0.89
C PHE A 87 6.79 6.68 1.57
N TRP A 88 6.40 6.89 2.81
CA TRP A 88 6.89 7.92 3.71
C TRP A 88 7.98 7.34 4.61
N TYR A 89 9.18 7.38 4.12
CA TYR A 89 10.37 7.00 4.87
C TYR A 89 10.33 7.62 6.28
N GLY A 90 10.17 6.77 7.31
CA GLY A 90 10.33 7.13 8.72
C GLY A 90 9.11 7.00 9.63
N ARG A 91 7.89 6.72 9.19
CA ARG A 91 6.72 6.74 10.09
C ARG A 91 6.16 5.41 10.55
N CYS A 92 6.40 4.32 9.88
CA CYS A 92 5.90 2.99 10.32
C CYS A 92 6.85 1.87 9.96
N GLN A 93 7.92 1.73 10.72
CA GLN A 93 8.82 0.56 10.63
C GLN A 93 8.18 -0.73 11.19
N SER A 94 7.03 -0.66 11.83
CA SER A 94 6.50 -1.78 12.63
C SER A 94 5.44 -2.63 11.94
N ALA A 95 4.93 -2.22 10.81
CA ALA A 95 3.90 -3.00 10.17
C ALA A 95 4.24 -3.16 8.70
N GLY A 96 4.64 -4.34 8.29
CA GLY A 96 4.55 -4.79 6.90
C GLY A 96 3.09 -4.81 6.42
N SER A 97 2.35 -3.77 6.76
CA SER A 97 0.95 -3.58 6.49
C SER A 97 0.81 -2.49 5.45
N ASN A 98 0.12 -2.79 4.38
CA ASN A 98 -0.36 -1.80 3.43
C ASN A 98 -1.47 -0.93 4.06
N ALA A 99 -1.27 -0.52 5.30
CA ALA A 99 -2.24 0.24 6.09
C ALA A 99 -2.51 1.60 5.45
N ASN A 100 -1.47 2.23 4.88
CA ASN A 100 -1.62 3.53 4.22
C ASN A 100 -2.52 3.42 3.00
N ALA A 101 -2.26 2.49 2.10
CA ALA A 101 -3.08 2.30 0.89
C ALA A 101 -4.54 1.97 1.23
N VAL A 102 -4.77 1.16 2.28
CA VAL A 102 -6.13 0.83 2.75
C VAL A 102 -6.83 2.06 3.32
N PHE A 103 -6.11 2.88 4.08
CA PHE A 103 -6.62 4.12 4.66
C PHE A 103 -7.00 5.13 3.56
N GLU A 104 -6.12 5.34 2.59
CA GLU A 104 -6.34 6.24 1.45
C GLU A 104 -7.49 5.78 0.55
N ALA A 105 -7.60 4.46 0.28
CA ALA A 105 -8.72 3.90 -0.44
C ALA A 105 -10.05 4.11 0.30
N ALA A 106 -10.05 3.96 1.63
CA ALA A 106 -11.24 4.18 2.46
C ALA A 106 -11.66 5.66 2.46
N ILE A 107 -10.71 6.59 2.56
CA ILE A 107 -10.99 8.03 2.45
C ILE A 107 -11.54 8.36 1.06
N GLY A 108 -10.87 7.93 -0.02
CA GLY A 108 -11.28 8.21 -1.38
C GLY A 108 -12.72 7.73 -1.68
N THR A 109 -13.03 6.49 -1.34
CA THR A 109 -14.39 5.93 -1.53
C THR A 109 -15.45 6.63 -0.70
N SER A 110 -15.09 7.13 0.48
CA SER A 110 -16.01 7.85 1.37
C SER A 110 -16.31 9.26 0.87
N ILE A 111 -15.30 9.96 0.37
CA ILE A 111 -15.42 11.34 -0.16
C ILE A 111 -16.27 11.38 -1.44
N LEU A 112 -16.19 10.35 -2.29
CA LEU A 112 -16.98 10.27 -3.52
C LEU A 112 -18.51 10.32 -3.29
N ARG A 113 -18.98 10.06 -2.06
CA ARG A 113 -20.40 10.09 -1.67
C ARG A 113 -21.33 9.36 -2.64
N LEU A 114 -20.85 8.31 -3.26
CA LEU A 114 -21.61 7.51 -4.20
C LEU A 114 -22.71 6.71 -3.47
N SER A 115 -23.68 6.21 -4.26
CA SER A 115 -24.68 5.29 -3.71
C SER A 115 -24.01 4.08 -3.03
N PRO A 116 -24.65 3.43 -2.06
CA PRO A 116 -24.09 2.23 -1.41
C PRO A 116 -23.68 1.15 -2.41
N ALA A 117 -24.46 0.97 -3.49
CA ALA A 117 -24.15 0.00 -4.54
C ALA A 117 -22.87 0.39 -5.31
N ALA A 118 -22.73 1.64 -5.74
CA ALA A 118 -21.52 2.11 -6.42
C ALA A 118 -20.29 2.07 -5.52
N THR A 119 -20.43 2.40 -4.22
CA THR A 119 -19.36 2.25 -3.23
C THR A 119 -18.91 0.79 -3.13
N ALA A 120 -19.85 -0.16 -3.05
CA ALA A 120 -19.54 -1.59 -3.00
C ALA A 120 -18.79 -2.06 -4.26
N VAL A 121 -19.16 -1.57 -5.45
CA VAL A 121 -18.45 -1.88 -6.70
C VAL A 121 -17.01 -1.38 -6.66
N ILE A 122 -16.76 -0.14 -6.23
CA ILE A 122 -15.41 0.42 -6.12
C ILE A 122 -14.60 -0.38 -5.10
N MET A 123 -15.18 -0.75 -3.97
CA MET A 123 -14.51 -1.59 -2.97
C MET A 123 -14.15 -2.96 -3.53
N MET A 124 -15.02 -3.60 -4.32
CA MET A 124 -14.69 -4.85 -5.00
C MET A 124 -13.51 -4.66 -5.97
N ILE A 125 -13.45 -3.56 -6.71
CA ILE A 125 -12.30 -3.25 -7.58
C ILE A 125 -11.01 -3.17 -6.76
N PHE A 126 -10.99 -2.47 -5.62
CA PHE A 126 -9.83 -2.42 -4.73
C PHE A 126 -9.41 -3.80 -4.24
N ILE A 127 -10.36 -4.63 -3.81
CA ILE A 127 -10.09 -5.99 -3.35
C ILE A 127 -9.44 -6.82 -4.47
N ILE A 128 -9.96 -6.73 -5.68
CA ILE A 128 -9.41 -7.44 -6.86
C ILE A 128 -7.99 -6.95 -7.14
N VAL A 129 -7.77 -5.64 -7.24
CA VAL A 129 -6.45 -5.05 -7.51
C VAL A 129 -5.46 -5.44 -6.42
N PHE A 130 -5.83 -5.30 -5.15
CA PHE A 130 -4.97 -5.67 -4.02
C PHE A 130 -4.61 -7.17 -4.03
N THR A 131 -5.57 -8.02 -4.38
CA THR A 131 -5.35 -9.46 -4.51
C THR A 131 -4.39 -9.78 -5.66
N ILE A 132 -4.60 -9.20 -6.83
CA ILE A 132 -3.73 -9.40 -8.00
C ILE A 132 -2.29 -8.97 -7.69
N VAL A 133 -2.10 -7.75 -7.18
CA VAL A 133 -0.77 -7.20 -6.84
C VAL A 133 -0.10 -8.05 -5.76
N SER A 134 -0.84 -8.47 -4.73
CA SER A 134 -0.32 -9.36 -3.68
C SER A 134 0.18 -10.68 -4.24
N ASN A 135 -0.61 -11.31 -5.13
CA ASN A 135 -0.26 -12.61 -5.71
C ASN A 135 0.95 -12.51 -6.64
N ILE A 136 1.03 -11.45 -7.46
CA ILE A 136 2.20 -11.19 -8.33
C ILE A 136 3.45 -11.02 -7.48
N THR A 137 3.38 -10.19 -6.43
CA THR A 137 4.52 -9.95 -5.54
C THR A 137 4.94 -11.21 -4.78
N ALA A 138 3.97 -12.00 -4.30
CA ALA A 138 4.25 -13.25 -3.61
C ALA A 138 4.97 -14.27 -4.52
N LYS A 139 4.51 -14.43 -5.76
CA LYS A 139 5.16 -15.30 -6.76
C LYS A 139 6.58 -14.83 -7.07
N HIS A 140 6.78 -13.53 -7.24
CA HIS A 140 8.10 -12.97 -7.52
C HIS A 140 9.07 -13.20 -6.34
N ARG A 141 8.60 -12.92 -5.10
CA ARG A 141 9.36 -13.16 -3.89
C ARG A 141 9.77 -14.64 -3.75
N GLU A 142 8.84 -15.55 -4.00
CA GLU A 142 9.13 -16.99 -3.91
C GLU A 142 10.18 -17.40 -4.96
N LYS A 143 10.12 -16.87 -6.18
CA LYS A 143 11.11 -17.12 -7.22
C LYS A 143 12.51 -16.60 -6.82
N LEU A 144 12.58 -15.39 -6.24
CA LEU A 144 13.85 -14.86 -5.74
C LEU A 144 14.40 -15.70 -4.57
N ARG A 145 13.50 -16.13 -3.68
CA ARG A 145 13.87 -16.99 -2.54
C ARG A 145 14.49 -18.30 -2.97
N GLN A 146 13.86 -19.00 -3.93
CA GLN A 146 14.38 -20.26 -4.46
C GLN A 146 15.73 -20.08 -5.14
N ARG A 147 15.97 -18.93 -5.77
CA ARG A 147 17.17 -18.71 -6.58
C ARG A 147 18.36 -18.19 -5.76
N TYR A 148 18.12 -17.32 -4.76
CA TYR A 148 19.21 -16.60 -4.10
C TYR A 148 19.33 -16.88 -2.60
N LEU A 149 18.32 -17.42 -1.92
CA LEU A 149 18.41 -17.65 -0.48
C LEU A 149 19.55 -18.58 -0.14
N GLY A 150 20.44 -18.14 0.74
CA GLY A 150 21.63 -18.88 1.14
C GLY A 150 22.86 -18.71 0.25
N HIS A 151 22.70 -18.08 -0.94
CA HIS A 151 23.82 -17.81 -1.85
C HIS A 151 24.70 -16.68 -1.30
N THR A 152 25.98 -16.76 -1.63
CA THR A 152 26.97 -15.73 -1.33
C THR A 152 27.14 -14.82 -2.53
N GLY A 153 27.41 -13.54 -2.26
CA GLY A 153 27.68 -12.53 -3.29
C GLY A 153 28.66 -11.49 -2.78
N ARG A 154 28.91 -10.47 -3.56
CA ARG A 154 29.81 -9.35 -3.20
C ARG A 154 29.06 -8.02 -3.30
N ALA A 155 29.17 -7.18 -2.28
CA ALA A 155 28.62 -5.83 -2.30
C ALA A 155 29.31 -4.98 -3.35
N VAL A 156 28.52 -4.45 -4.29
CA VAL A 156 29.03 -3.56 -5.38
C VAL A 156 29.11 -2.11 -4.88
N ASP A 157 28.22 -1.75 -3.96
CA ASP A 157 28.13 -0.43 -3.33
C ASP A 157 28.19 -0.56 -1.81
N ASP A 158 28.43 0.55 -1.10
CA ASP A 158 28.27 0.61 0.34
C ASP A 158 26.79 0.43 0.71
N LEU A 159 26.44 -0.70 1.32
CA LEU A 159 25.09 -0.97 1.78
C LEU A 159 24.88 -0.34 3.17
N LYS A 160 24.34 0.87 3.21
CA LYS A 160 23.92 1.50 4.49
C LYS A 160 22.52 1.02 4.90
N LEU A 161 21.62 0.94 3.95
CA LEU A 161 20.29 0.34 4.07
C LEU A 161 19.94 -0.37 2.76
N LYS A 162 20.21 0.29 1.63
CA LYS A 162 20.00 -0.20 0.27
C LYS A 162 21.30 -0.06 -0.53
N GLY A 163 21.54 -0.99 -1.43
CA GLY A 163 22.63 -0.95 -2.38
C GLY A 163 22.49 -2.06 -3.42
N LYS A 164 23.60 -2.39 -4.05
CA LYS A 164 23.65 -3.46 -5.05
C LYS A 164 24.63 -4.54 -4.61
N VAL A 165 24.25 -5.78 -4.89
CA VAL A 165 25.07 -6.97 -4.64
C VAL A 165 25.17 -7.76 -5.93
N ASP A 166 26.35 -8.22 -6.24
CA ASP A 166 26.63 -9.13 -7.33
C ASP A 166 26.56 -10.57 -6.82
N PHE A 167 25.64 -11.34 -7.38
CA PHE A 167 25.52 -12.77 -7.19
C PHE A 167 25.86 -13.48 -8.49
N ASP A 168 27.09 -14.01 -8.59
CA ASP A 168 27.59 -14.78 -9.73
C ASP A 168 27.45 -14.04 -11.09
N GLY A 169 27.71 -12.71 -11.11
CA GLY A 169 27.63 -11.86 -12.31
C GLY A 169 26.27 -11.20 -12.53
N GLU A 170 25.27 -11.47 -11.67
CA GLU A 170 23.97 -10.78 -11.70
C GLU A 170 23.87 -9.74 -10.58
N VAL A 171 23.86 -8.46 -10.98
CA VAL A 171 23.81 -7.35 -10.04
C VAL A 171 22.36 -7.04 -9.65
N LEU A 172 22.03 -7.26 -8.38
CA LEU A 172 20.68 -7.11 -7.84
C LEU A 172 20.61 -6.07 -6.73
N HIS A 173 19.42 -5.49 -6.55
CA HIS A 173 19.16 -4.62 -5.41
C HIS A 173 19.05 -5.43 -4.12
N ALA A 174 19.80 -5.00 -3.10
CA ALA A 174 19.84 -5.66 -1.81
C ALA A 174 19.63 -4.68 -0.65
N LEU A 175 19.13 -5.23 0.46
CA LEU A 175 19.00 -4.55 1.75
C LEU A 175 20.05 -5.15 2.70
N GLY A 176 20.92 -4.33 3.26
CA GLY A 176 21.88 -4.76 4.24
C GLY A 176 21.29 -4.81 5.65
N ARG A 177 21.49 -5.91 6.38
CA ARG A 177 21.32 -5.92 7.84
C ARG A 177 22.50 -5.23 8.49
N GLY A 178 22.50 -3.89 8.51
CA GLY A 178 23.59 -3.06 9.01
C GLY A 178 24.40 -2.40 7.87
N VAL A 179 25.48 -1.73 8.26
CA VAL A 179 26.39 -1.08 7.30
C VAL A 179 27.36 -2.13 6.77
N ILE A 180 27.31 -2.37 5.48
CA ILE A 180 28.20 -3.31 4.79
C ILE A 180 29.00 -2.51 3.75
N PRO A 181 30.34 -2.42 3.91
CA PRO A 181 31.20 -1.72 2.95
C PRO A 181 31.18 -2.39 1.57
N LYS A 182 31.48 -1.59 0.54
CA LYS A 182 31.75 -2.09 -0.80
C LYS A 182 32.79 -3.22 -0.78
N ASP A 183 32.69 -4.11 -1.74
CA ASP A 183 33.59 -5.28 -1.95
C ASP A 183 33.57 -6.32 -0.82
N THR A 184 32.65 -6.19 0.17
CA THR A 184 32.47 -7.16 1.24
C THR A 184 31.70 -8.38 0.74
N GLU A 185 32.13 -9.58 1.14
CA GLU A 185 31.34 -10.81 0.92
C GLU A 185 30.10 -10.81 1.80
N VAL A 186 28.96 -11.13 1.19
CA VAL A 186 27.65 -11.13 1.84
C VAL A 186 26.92 -12.44 1.55
N LYS A 187 25.98 -12.80 2.44
CA LYS A 187 25.10 -13.95 2.27
C LYS A 187 23.66 -13.47 2.19
N ALA A 188 22.88 -13.97 1.25
CA ALA A 188 21.46 -13.76 1.18
C ALA A 188 20.74 -14.53 2.27
N VAL A 189 20.11 -13.83 3.23
CA VAL A 189 19.47 -14.42 4.41
C VAL A 189 17.95 -14.38 4.37
N ASP A 190 17.36 -13.44 3.60
CA ASP A 190 15.91 -13.32 3.43
C ASP A 190 15.58 -12.57 2.15
N ILE A 191 14.30 -12.55 1.79
CA ILE A 191 13.76 -11.76 0.66
C ILE A 191 12.66 -10.85 1.19
N ASP A 192 12.84 -9.54 0.98
CA ASP A 192 11.88 -8.51 1.38
C ASP A 192 11.32 -7.76 0.16
N GLY A 193 10.08 -8.08 -0.20
CA GLY A 193 9.45 -7.58 -1.43
C GLY A 193 10.16 -8.05 -2.68
N TYR A 194 10.82 -7.12 -3.35
CA TYR A 194 11.65 -7.33 -4.55
C TYR A 194 13.14 -7.24 -4.25
N ASN A 195 13.53 -7.06 -2.98
CA ASN A 195 14.92 -6.90 -2.59
C ASN A 195 15.42 -8.16 -1.88
N ILE A 196 16.68 -8.48 -2.08
CA ILE A 196 17.37 -9.54 -1.34
C ILE A 196 17.91 -8.93 -0.05
N VAL A 197 17.62 -9.54 1.08
CA VAL A 197 18.20 -9.13 2.37
C VAL A 197 19.52 -9.87 2.57
N VAL A 198 20.58 -9.12 2.80
CA VAL A 198 21.94 -9.68 2.95
C VAL A 198 22.57 -9.33 4.29
N GLU A 199 23.39 -10.24 4.77
CA GLU A 199 24.26 -10.05 5.93
C GLU A 199 25.72 -10.22 5.49
N ARG A 200 26.62 -9.57 6.24
CA ARG A 200 28.06 -9.74 6.05
C ARG A 200 28.43 -11.20 6.35
N LEU A 201 29.18 -11.82 5.44
CA LEU A 201 29.73 -13.15 5.68
C LEU A 201 30.91 -13.00 6.67
N ILE A 202 30.72 -13.47 7.91
CA ILE A 202 31.82 -13.57 8.90
C ILE A 202 32.49 -14.88 8.62
N LYS A 203 33.72 -14.86 8.15
CA LYS A 203 34.57 -16.07 8.08
C LYS A 203 35.03 -16.35 9.52
N GLU A 204 34.55 -17.44 10.08
CA GLU A 204 35.13 -18.02 11.32
C GLU A 204 36.57 -18.50 11.10
#